data_d819a6607fc9edf88b2c0d5f309bec3f
#
_entry.id   d819a6607fc9edf88b2c0d5f309bec3f
#
_cell.length_a   1.000
_cell.length_b   1.000
_cell.length_c   1.000
_cell.angle_alpha   90.00
_cell.angle_beta   90.00
_cell.angle_gamma   90.00
#
_symmetry.space_group_name_H-M   'P 1'
#
loop_
_entity.id
_entity.type
_entity.pdbx_description
1 polymer ?
#
loop_
_entity_poly.entity_id
_entity_poly.type
_entity_poly.pdbx_seq_one_letter_code
_entity_poly.pdbx_strand_id
1 'polypeptide(L)'
;MPETTGPASHRSRLRRSLSRWADSEDQHARDLRKTHQADGETTVADAPDRERVRLRGTVKTVTLRPRGGVPALEAELDDGSGVLLVVWLGRRRIAGVGPGRSMYVEGRIGTAGGHRVIFNPRYELIP
;
A
#
# COMPACT_ATOMS: atom_id res chain seq x y z
N MET A 1 21.21 -2.03 11.63
CA MET A 1 21.67 -1.81 11.32
C MET A 1 21.80 -1.57 10.90
N PRO A 2 21.53 -1.53 10.60
CA PRO A 2 21.60 -1.27 10.08
C PRO A 2 21.92 -0.73 9.64
N GLU A 3 21.74 -0.41 9.47
CA GLU A 3 22.07 0.14 9.03
C GLU A 3 22.71 0.37 8.53
N THR A 4 22.71 0.37 8.22
CA THR A 4 23.29 0.58 7.66
C THR A 4 24.14 0.87 7.53
N THR A 5 24.37 0.79 7.57
CA THR A 5 25.17 1.18 7.51
C THR A 5 26.14 1.40 7.18
N GLY A 6 26.19 1.50 7.06
CA GLY A 6 27.19 1.73 6.60
C GLY A 6 28.00 2.41 6.69
N PRO A 7 28.59 2.60 6.79
CA PRO A 7 29.37 3.44 7.07
C PRO A 7 30.08 4.00 6.26
N ALA A 8 30.32 4.39 5.94
CA ALA A 8 31.23 4.84 5.24
C ALA A 8 31.13 6.21 4.90
N SER A 9 31.69 6.93 5.43
CA SER A 9 31.69 8.33 5.22
C SER A 9 32.42 8.77 3.99
N HIS A 10 33.25 7.94 3.46
CA HIS A 10 33.98 8.31 2.29
C HIS A 10 33.08 8.49 1.10
N ARG A 11 31.99 7.90 1.10
CA ARG A 11 31.04 8.07 0.05
C ARG A 11 30.09 9.16 0.46
N SER A 12 30.64 10.16 1.05
CA SER A 12 29.86 11.12 1.75
C SER A 12 28.82 11.83 0.92
N ARG A 13 29.12 12.27 -0.30
CA ARG A 13 28.13 12.99 -1.08
C ARG A 13 27.02 12.12 -1.54
N LEU A 14 27.33 10.99 -2.13
CA LEU A 14 26.33 10.06 -2.59
C LEU A 14 25.53 9.53 -1.44
N ARG A 15 26.20 9.24 -0.35
CA ARG A 15 25.54 8.73 0.82
C ARG A 15 24.60 9.74 1.44
N ARG A 16 24.98 10.99 1.51
CA ARG A 16 24.10 12.02 2.05
C ARG A 16 22.87 12.20 1.20
N SER A 17 23.04 12.13 -0.12
CA SER A 17 21.92 12.21 -1.02
C SER A 17 20.97 11.03 -0.85
N LEU A 18 21.53 9.83 -0.77
CA LEU A 18 20.72 8.62 -0.56
C LEU A 18 20.07 8.62 0.81
N SER A 19 20.77 9.11 1.82
CA SER A 19 20.27 9.19 3.18
C SER A 19 19.07 10.13 3.27
N ARG A 20 19.14 11.28 2.63
CA ARG A 20 18.02 12.20 2.62
C ARG A 20 16.82 11.63 1.90
N TRP A 21 17.07 10.91 0.82
CA TRP A 21 15.99 10.27 0.08
C TRP A 21 15.34 9.17 0.93
N ALA A 22 16.15 8.36 1.60
CA ALA A 22 15.66 7.32 2.49
C ALA A 22 14.89 7.91 3.67
N ASP A 23 15.38 9.02 4.23
CA ASP A 23 14.70 9.71 5.33
C ASP A 23 13.35 10.26 4.89
N SER A 24 13.26 10.77 3.66
CA SER A 24 12.00 11.23 3.11
C SER A 24 11.01 10.11 2.92
N GLU A 25 11.47 8.96 2.45
CA GLU A 25 10.63 7.78 2.30
C GLU A 25 10.14 7.29 3.66
N ASP A 26 11.03 7.25 4.65
CA ASP A 26 10.66 6.87 6.01
C ASP A 26 9.64 7.83 6.61
N GLN A 27 9.84 9.11 6.40
CA GLN A 27 8.93 10.11 6.90
C GLN A 27 7.55 9.98 6.25
N HIS A 28 7.54 9.74 4.94
CA HIS A 28 6.31 9.55 4.20
C HIS A 28 5.55 8.31 4.72
N ALA A 29 6.26 7.22 4.94
CA ALA A 29 5.65 6.00 5.47
C ALA A 29 5.10 6.22 6.88
N ARG A 30 5.82 6.95 7.72
CA ARG A 30 5.36 7.29 9.07
C ARG A 30 4.13 8.18 9.04
N ASP A 31 4.10 9.13 8.12
CA ASP A 31 2.96 10.03 7.97
C ASP A 31 1.73 9.27 7.50
N LEU A 32 1.88 8.36 6.54
CA LEU A 32 0.79 7.51 6.09
C LEU A 32 0.27 6.64 7.23
N ARG A 33 1.18 6.03 7.98
CA ARG A 33 0.80 5.18 9.09
C ARG A 33 0.02 5.95 10.15
N LYS A 34 0.51 7.14 10.49
CA LYS A 34 -0.16 8.00 11.45
C LYS A 34 -1.56 8.36 10.98
N THR A 35 -1.69 8.72 9.72
CA THR A 35 -2.96 9.12 9.13
C THR A 35 -3.96 7.97 9.15
N HIS A 36 -3.50 6.78 8.77
CA HIS A 36 -4.42 5.65 8.55
C HIS A 36 -4.67 4.80 9.79
N GLN A 37 -3.82 4.89 10.81
CA GLN A 37 -4.05 4.17 12.06
C GLN A 37 -4.92 4.94 13.05
N ALA A 38 -5.12 6.22 12.84
CA ALA A 38 -5.84 7.07 13.79
C ALA A 38 -7.29 6.63 14.02
N ASP A 39 -7.86 5.91 13.07
CA ASP A 39 -9.26 5.48 13.13
C ASP A 39 -9.45 4.13 13.81
N GLY A 40 -8.41 3.53 14.35
CA GLY A 40 -8.52 2.25 15.01
C GLY A 40 -8.66 1.05 14.07
N GLU A 41 -8.49 1.25 12.77
CA GLU A 41 -8.47 0.15 11.81
C GLU A 41 -7.20 -0.66 11.96
N THR A 42 -7.24 -1.92 11.54
CA THR A 42 -6.03 -2.73 11.46
C THR A 42 -5.13 -2.20 10.34
N THR A 43 -3.86 -2.60 10.35
CA THR A 43 -2.91 -2.19 9.31
C THR A 43 -2.66 -3.35 8.36
N VAL A 44 -2.11 -3.01 7.19
CA VAL A 44 -1.74 -4.04 6.22
C VAL A 44 -0.75 -5.02 6.83
N ALA A 45 0.23 -4.52 7.58
CA ALA A 45 1.24 -5.37 8.19
C ALA A 45 0.67 -6.32 9.22
N ASP A 46 -0.32 -5.87 9.99
CA ASP A 46 -0.86 -6.64 11.11
C ASP A 46 -2.14 -7.39 10.79
N ALA A 47 -2.67 -7.22 9.60
CA ALA A 47 -3.93 -7.85 9.24
C ALA A 47 -3.82 -9.38 9.27
N PRO A 48 -4.69 -10.07 10.00
CA PRO A 48 -4.63 -11.54 10.06
C PRO A 48 -5.06 -12.14 8.73
N ASP A 49 -4.28 -13.09 8.25
CA ASP A 49 -4.51 -13.72 6.97
C ASP A 49 -5.85 -14.45 6.96
N ARG A 50 -6.57 -14.36 5.85
CA ARG A 50 -7.86 -15.03 5.62
C ARG A 50 -9.01 -14.51 6.47
N GLU A 51 -8.83 -13.37 7.13
CA GLU A 51 -9.90 -12.79 7.92
C GLU A 51 -10.45 -11.56 7.22
N ARG A 52 -11.66 -11.21 7.60
CA ARG A 52 -12.29 -10.02 7.08
C ARG A 52 -11.75 -8.83 7.84
N VAL A 53 -11.26 -7.84 7.10
CA VAL A 53 -10.63 -6.66 7.68
C VAL A 53 -11.15 -5.40 7.01
N ARG A 54 -11.03 -4.29 7.71
CA ARG A 54 -11.26 -2.96 7.16
C ARG A 54 -9.95 -2.20 7.25
N LEU A 55 -9.47 -1.72 6.11
CA LEU A 55 -8.19 -1.03 6.01
C LEU A 55 -8.39 0.33 5.37
N ARG A 56 -7.55 1.26 5.74
CA ARG A 56 -7.53 2.60 5.14
C ARG A 56 -6.13 2.84 4.59
N GLY A 57 -6.05 3.32 3.38
CA GLY A 57 -4.76 3.60 2.76
C GLY A 57 -4.87 4.58 1.62
N THR A 58 -3.73 4.84 0.99
CA THR A 58 -3.63 5.73 -0.15
C THR A 58 -3.20 4.92 -1.36
N VAL A 59 -3.89 5.12 -2.47
CA VAL A 59 -3.58 4.43 -3.72
C VAL A 59 -2.26 4.95 -4.28
N LYS A 60 -1.34 4.03 -4.56
CA LYS A 60 -0.06 4.35 -5.19
C LYS A 60 -0.14 4.22 -6.70
N THR A 61 -0.66 3.09 -7.17
CA THR A 61 -0.74 2.79 -8.60
C THR A 61 -2.07 2.13 -8.90
N VAL A 62 -2.50 2.27 -10.15
CA VAL A 62 -3.68 1.58 -10.66
C VAL A 62 -3.28 0.98 -12.00
N THR A 63 -3.54 -0.30 -12.18
CA THR A 63 -3.13 -1.03 -13.37
C THR A 63 -4.29 -1.90 -13.85
N LEU A 64 -4.51 -1.92 -15.14
CA LEU A 64 -5.44 -2.86 -15.75
C LEU A 64 -4.65 -4.10 -16.15
N ARG A 65 -4.94 -5.22 -15.51
CA ARG A 65 -4.18 -6.45 -15.73
C ARG A 65 -5.14 -7.63 -15.83
N PRO A 66 -5.39 -8.16 -17.04
CA PRO A 66 -6.32 -9.27 -17.18
C PRO A 66 -5.86 -10.49 -16.40
N ARG A 67 -6.83 -11.20 -15.83
CA ARG A 67 -6.60 -12.43 -15.10
C ARG A 67 -7.49 -13.51 -15.70
N GLY A 68 -6.87 -14.55 -16.25
CA GLY A 68 -7.63 -15.65 -16.86
C GLY A 68 -8.57 -15.19 -17.96
N GLY A 69 -8.17 -14.19 -18.73
CA GLY A 69 -9.02 -13.66 -19.80
C GLY A 69 -10.09 -12.67 -19.33
N VAL A 70 -10.16 -12.40 -18.04
CA VAL A 70 -11.13 -11.47 -17.46
C VAL A 70 -10.44 -10.16 -17.16
N PRO A 71 -11.04 -9.01 -17.49
CA PRO A 71 -10.45 -7.74 -17.08
C PRO A 71 -10.35 -7.69 -15.57
N ALA A 72 -9.28 -7.08 -15.07
CA ALA A 72 -9.14 -6.88 -13.64
C ALA A 72 -8.43 -5.55 -13.42
N LEU A 73 -8.98 -4.74 -12.54
CA LEU A 73 -8.37 -3.52 -12.11
C LEU A 73 -7.63 -3.79 -10.83
N GLU A 74 -6.33 -3.44 -10.79
CA GLU A 74 -5.48 -3.65 -9.62
C GLU A 74 -5.03 -2.30 -9.09
N ALA A 75 -5.08 -2.13 -7.80
CA ALA A 75 -4.59 -0.92 -7.16
C ALA A 75 -3.68 -1.31 -6.01
N GLU A 76 -2.54 -0.63 -5.91
CA GLU A 76 -1.68 -0.78 -4.73
C GLU A 76 -2.11 0.24 -3.70
N LEU A 77 -2.48 -0.24 -2.54
CA LEU A 77 -2.94 0.59 -1.43
C LEU A 77 -1.89 0.56 -0.32
N ASP A 78 -1.37 1.71 0.03
CA ASP A 78 -0.28 1.84 1.00
C ASP A 78 -0.79 2.57 2.23
N ASP A 79 -0.64 1.97 3.40
CA ASP A 79 -1.02 2.61 4.66
C ASP A 79 0.19 2.97 5.52
N GLY A 80 1.40 2.88 4.96
CA GLY A 80 2.65 3.14 5.66
C GLY A 80 3.21 1.94 6.40
N SER A 81 2.39 0.93 6.68
CA SER A 81 2.85 -0.31 7.30
C SER A 81 3.19 -1.36 6.25
N GLY A 82 2.60 -1.24 5.08
CA GLY A 82 2.78 -2.19 4.00
C GLY A 82 1.90 -1.82 2.83
N VAL A 83 1.97 -2.63 1.78
CA VAL A 83 1.21 -2.42 0.56
C VAL A 83 0.26 -3.59 0.36
N LEU A 84 -1.00 -3.27 0.12
CA LEU A 84 -2.05 -4.23 -0.16
C LEU A 84 -2.39 -4.14 -1.63
N LEU A 85 -2.44 -5.27 -2.31
CA LEU A 85 -2.93 -5.32 -3.68
C LEU A 85 -4.45 -5.50 -3.64
N VAL A 86 -5.17 -4.54 -4.17
CA VAL A 86 -6.62 -4.58 -4.26
C VAL A 86 -6.99 -4.93 -5.68
N VAL A 87 -7.81 -5.98 -5.87
CA VAL A 87 -8.15 -6.48 -7.19
C VAL A 87 -9.66 -6.50 -7.37
N TRP A 88 -10.15 -5.82 -8.39
CA TRP A 88 -11.56 -5.89 -8.76
C TRP A 88 -11.67 -6.66 -10.08
N LEU A 89 -12.23 -7.85 -9.98
CA LEU A 89 -12.38 -8.72 -11.16
C LEU A 89 -13.56 -8.24 -12.00
N GLY A 90 -13.40 -8.30 -13.31
CA GLY A 90 -14.44 -7.90 -14.23
C GLY A 90 -14.59 -6.40 -14.40
N ARG A 91 -13.72 -5.60 -13.81
CA ARG A 91 -13.78 -4.15 -13.89
C ARG A 91 -12.56 -3.62 -14.62
N ARG A 92 -12.76 -2.61 -15.45
CA ARG A 92 -11.67 -1.93 -16.14
C ARG A 92 -11.33 -0.61 -15.48
N ARG A 93 -12.26 -0.09 -14.70
CA ARG A 93 -12.13 1.23 -14.12
C ARG A 93 -13.14 1.38 -12.99
N ILE A 94 -12.75 2.08 -11.97
CA ILE A 94 -13.63 2.40 -10.86
C ILE A 94 -13.52 3.90 -10.63
N ALA A 95 -14.65 4.59 -10.69
CA ALA A 95 -14.68 6.04 -10.56
C ALA A 95 -14.05 6.47 -9.25
N GLY A 96 -13.16 7.45 -9.32
CA GLY A 96 -12.51 8.02 -8.15
C GLY A 96 -11.31 7.25 -7.63
N VAL A 97 -11.04 6.04 -8.14
CA VAL A 97 -9.87 5.27 -7.74
C VAL A 97 -8.70 5.63 -8.65
N GLY A 98 -7.69 6.25 -8.11
CA GLY A 98 -6.50 6.66 -8.85
C GLY A 98 -5.38 7.00 -7.88
N PRO A 99 -4.17 7.18 -8.40
CA PRO A 99 -3.01 7.48 -7.55
C PRO A 99 -3.24 8.73 -6.70
N GLY A 100 -2.87 8.64 -5.43
CA GLY A 100 -3.03 9.71 -4.48
C GLY A 100 -4.37 9.72 -3.75
N ARG A 101 -5.34 8.91 -4.19
CA ARG A 101 -6.64 8.86 -3.54
C ARG A 101 -6.58 8.00 -2.30
N SER A 102 -7.14 8.49 -1.21
CA SER A 102 -7.29 7.68 0.00
C SER A 102 -8.65 7.01 0.02
N MET A 103 -8.70 5.81 0.56
CA MET A 103 -9.93 5.05 0.59
C MET A 103 -9.89 3.99 1.67
N TYR A 104 -11.08 3.58 2.11
CA TYR A 104 -11.24 2.38 2.91
C TYR A 104 -11.53 1.21 1.98
N VAL A 105 -11.03 0.04 2.35
CA VAL A 105 -11.43 -1.22 1.72
C VAL A 105 -11.81 -2.19 2.82
N GLU A 106 -12.79 -3.02 2.53
CA GLU A 106 -13.25 -4.01 3.49
C GLU A 106 -13.49 -5.33 2.77
N GLY A 107 -12.93 -6.40 3.30
CA GLY A 107 -13.07 -7.72 2.70
C GLY A 107 -12.13 -8.70 3.35
N ARG A 108 -12.07 -9.88 2.78
CA ARG A 108 -11.19 -10.94 3.28
C ARG A 108 -9.81 -10.76 2.67
N ILE A 109 -8.83 -10.58 3.53
CA ILE A 109 -7.45 -10.40 3.09
C ILE A 109 -6.79 -11.76 2.93
N GLY A 110 -5.94 -11.90 1.94
CA GLY A 110 -5.18 -13.12 1.69
C GLY A 110 -3.77 -12.79 1.27
N THR A 111 -3.05 -13.83 0.87
CA THR A 111 -1.69 -13.72 0.37
C THR A 111 -1.61 -14.49 -0.92
N ALA A 112 -1.07 -13.88 -1.95
CA ALA A 112 -0.87 -14.53 -3.24
C ALA A 112 0.45 -14.07 -3.83
N GLY A 113 1.31 -15.03 -4.21
CA GLY A 113 2.62 -14.72 -4.78
C GLY A 113 3.50 -13.89 -3.86
N GLY A 114 3.36 -14.07 -2.54
CA GLY A 114 4.12 -13.31 -1.57
C GLY A 114 3.59 -11.92 -1.28
N HIS A 115 2.45 -11.55 -1.89
CA HIS A 115 1.84 -10.24 -1.69
C HIS A 115 0.54 -10.36 -0.91
N ARG A 116 0.26 -9.37 -0.08
CA ARG A 116 -1.05 -9.25 0.55
C ARG A 116 -2.04 -8.80 -0.51
N VAL A 117 -3.20 -9.45 -0.55
CA VAL A 117 -4.18 -9.20 -1.60
C VAL A 117 -5.60 -9.25 -1.04
N ILE A 118 -6.48 -8.46 -1.61
CA ILE A 118 -7.91 -8.51 -1.32
C ILE A 118 -8.65 -8.43 -2.66
N PHE A 119 -9.60 -9.36 -2.87
CA PHE A 119 -10.36 -9.44 -4.10
C PHE A 119 -11.76 -8.89 -3.90
N ASN A 120 -12.18 -8.02 -4.80
CA ASN A 120 -13.54 -7.47 -4.84
C ASN A 120 -14.00 -6.93 -3.49
N PRO A 121 -13.20 -6.07 -2.83
CA PRO A 121 -13.60 -5.54 -1.54
C PRO A 121 -14.71 -4.52 -1.69
N ARG A 122 -15.41 -4.29 -0.62
CA ARG A 122 -16.16 -3.05 -0.49
C ARG A 122 -15.18 -1.92 -0.36
N TYR A 123 -15.54 -0.75 -0.83
CA TYR A 123 -14.63 0.38 -0.74
C TYR A 123 -15.42 1.67 -0.50
N GLU A 124 -14.75 2.63 0.06
CA GLU A 124 -15.31 3.94 0.31
C GLU A 124 -14.21 4.97 0.10
N LEU A 125 -14.44 5.89 -0.82
CA LEU A 125 -13.47 6.94 -1.11
C LEU A 125 -13.48 7.97 0.00
N ILE A 126 -12.30 8.47 0.34
CA ILE A 126 -12.16 9.51 1.35
C ILE A 126 -11.90 10.83 0.62
N PRO A 127 -12.71 11.86 0.90
CA PRO A 127 -12.56 13.16 0.23
C PRO A 127 -11.21 13.80 0.47
#